data_5c249dc9203b7b7eb48395c072a5e078
#
_entry.id   5c249dc9203b7b7eb48395c072a5e078
#
_cell.length_a   1.000
_cell.length_b   1.000
_cell.length_c   1.000
_cell.angle_alpha   90.00
_cell.angle_beta   90.00
_cell.angle_gamma   90.00
#
_symmetry.space_group_name_H-M   'P 1'
#
loop_
_entity.id
_entity.type
_entity.pdbx_description
1 polymer ?
#
loop_
_entity_poly.entity_id
_entity_poly.type
_entity_poly.pdbx_seq_one_letter_code
_entity_poly.pdbx_strand_id
1 'polypeptide(L)'
;MSESQNNSSDQHMDRYFFRAAAVDFKKIPGSPIGYWVSSRQFDCFEKYPQLSTFAVSSNGVQTGNNAKYVRLWSEVSASKVNIRWYPYNKGGQFRRWYGNFDFLVNWENDGESIKSERNFCARGEEFYFSKGITWSDITSGKLSGRILPEGFLFDASGPSAFFNDSSLTYIGLALLNTKFSDSWSKILNPTLHFQSGDFRKLTLAPSYISESTRLTAKALLKISKEDWDFYETSWDFTSLPLLHPDHRQSALKASYRRLRSHWHEMTEEMLRLEEENNRIFIDAYGLQDELTPEVPLNEITLTCNPHYRYGGDKTDDELEAMLLADTMRELVSYAVGCMFGRYSLDKPGLILANQGETLADYLAQVPQPRFPADDDNVIPLLDGDWFPDDITLRFRQFLRVAFGDAHYEDNLAFIEQALNVKSKRNYGLREYFLGEFYADHVKRYKKRPIYWLFSSPKGSFNALIYMHRYRPDTVSVVLKYLRDYREKLATEKERQAAVSINPASSQGEKTKAMREVDRLAKVLTELEDYERDVLYPLATEQVQIDLDDGVKVNYLKFGAALKKIAGLEAKDED
;
A
#
# COMPACT_ATOMS: atom_id res chain seq x y z
N MET A 1 -58.66 -30.01 -16.05
CA MET A 1 -57.45 -29.20 -16.35
C MET A 1 -56.95 -28.61 -15.04
N SER A 2 -56.28 -29.40 -14.16
CA SER A 2 -55.71 -28.93 -12.92
C SER A 2 -54.62 -29.85 -12.33
N GLU A 3 -53.87 -30.57 -13.18
CA GLU A 3 -52.78 -31.45 -12.71
C GLU A 3 -51.39 -31.12 -13.26
N SER A 4 -51.21 -30.08 -14.07
CA SER A 4 -49.92 -29.78 -14.71
C SER A 4 -49.15 -28.55 -14.12
N GLN A 5 -49.67 -27.91 -13.07
CA GLN A 5 -49.01 -26.76 -12.46
C GLN A 5 -48.28 -27.05 -11.12
N ASN A 6 -48.46 -28.23 -10.53
CA ASN A 6 -47.78 -28.57 -9.26
C ASN A 6 -46.40 -29.21 -9.40
N ASN A 7 -46.05 -29.73 -10.59
CA ASN A 7 -44.77 -30.42 -10.76
C ASN A 7 -43.54 -29.52 -10.96
N SER A 8 -43.71 -28.24 -11.30
CA SER A 8 -42.54 -27.34 -11.50
C SER A 8 -42.09 -26.65 -10.20
N SER A 9 -43.00 -26.49 -9.23
CA SER A 9 -42.66 -25.91 -7.91
C SER A 9 -41.96 -26.95 -7.02
N ASP A 10 -42.31 -28.21 -7.09
CA ASP A 10 -41.70 -29.27 -6.28
C ASP A 10 -40.29 -29.57 -6.73
N GLN A 11 -39.98 -29.63 -8.05
CA GLN A 11 -38.63 -29.78 -8.54
C GLN A 11 -37.69 -28.61 -8.20
N HIS A 12 -38.22 -27.42 -7.95
CA HIS A 12 -37.44 -26.26 -7.54
C HIS A 12 -37.12 -26.25 -6.03
N MET A 13 -37.94 -26.90 -5.23
CA MET A 13 -37.76 -27.02 -3.77
C MET A 13 -36.84 -28.18 -3.38
N ASP A 14 -36.84 -29.29 -4.15
CA ASP A 14 -36.03 -30.49 -3.84
C ASP A 14 -34.54 -30.19 -3.72
N ARG A 15 -34.03 -29.21 -4.44
CA ARG A 15 -32.61 -28.78 -4.34
C ARG A 15 -32.22 -28.17 -2.98
N TYR A 16 -33.20 -27.79 -2.13
CA TYR A 16 -32.95 -27.26 -0.80
C TYR A 16 -33.12 -28.31 0.31
N PHE A 17 -33.55 -29.53 -0.05
CA PHE A 17 -33.66 -30.63 0.89
C PHE A 17 -32.46 -31.56 0.80
N PHE A 18 -31.64 -31.51 1.83
CA PHE A 18 -30.49 -32.39 1.95
C PHE A 18 -30.85 -33.59 2.83
N ARG A 19 -30.45 -34.78 2.39
CA ARG A 19 -30.55 -36.02 3.19
C ARG A 19 -29.15 -36.41 3.62
N ALA A 20 -28.80 -36.21 4.87
CA ALA A 20 -27.51 -36.57 5.46
C ALA A 20 -27.72 -37.46 6.69
N ALA A 21 -26.89 -38.45 6.87
CA ALA A 21 -26.89 -39.29 8.04
C ALA A 21 -25.99 -38.67 9.13
N ALA A 22 -26.45 -38.66 10.39
CA ALA A 22 -25.68 -38.10 11.49
C ALA A 22 -24.29 -38.77 11.68
N VAL A 23 -24.13 -40.01 11.19
CA VAL A 23 -22.85 -40.72 11.21
C VAL A 23 -21.82 -40.09 10.26
N ASP A 24 -22.25 -39.46 9.16
CA ASP A 24 -21.34 -38.86 8.19
C ASP A 24 -20.67 -37.60 8.76
N PHE A 25 -21.35 -36.86 9.62
CA PHE A 25 -20.76 -35.67 10.27
C PHE A 25 -19.58 -36.04 11.18
N LYS A 26 -19.52 -37.27 11.70
CA LYS A 26 -18.39 -37.76 12.50
C LYS A 26 -17.11 -37.93 11.68
N LYS A 27 -17.22 -38.03 10.36
CA LYS A 27 -16.08 -38.10 9.43
C LYS A 27 -15.33 -36.77 9.33
N ILE A 28 -16.04 -35.63 9.54
CA ILE A 28 -15.43 -34.31 9.52
C ILE A 28 -14.77 -34.04 10.88
N PRO A 29 -13.51 -33.57 10.93
CA PRO A 29 -12.80 -33.25 12.16
C PRO A 29 -13.55 -32.17 12.98
N GLY A 30 -13.98 -32.53 14.19
CA GLY A 30 -14.82 -31.68 15.05
C GLY A 30 -16.32 -31.88 14.85
N SER A 31 -16.72 -32.76 13.95
CA SER A 31 -18.12 -33.17 13.69
C SER A 31 -19.11 -32.01 13.48
N PRO A 32 -18.77 -30.97 12.69
CA PRO A 32 -19.73 -29.92 12.36
C PRO A 32 -20.91 -30.50 11.57
N ILE A 33 -22.09 -29.89 11.69
CA ILE A 33 -23.27 -30.28 10.92
C ILE A 33 -23.12 -29.75 9.49
N GLY A 34 -22.62 -30.57 8.59
CA GLY A 34 -22.40 -30.24 7.17
C GLY A 34 -23.36 -31.00 6.25
N TYR A 35 -24.66 -30.75 6.35
CA TYR A 35 -25.68 -31.48 5.57
C TYR A 35 -25.61 -31.26 4.06
N TRP A 36 -24.86 -30.27 3.60
CA TRP A 36 -24.60 -29.94 2.18
C TRP A 36 -23.32 -30.59 1.61
N VAL A 37 -22.51 -31.21 2.49
CA VAL A 37 -21.25 -31.85 2.11
C VAL A 37 -21.53 -33.12 1.35
N SER A 38 -20.85 -33.34 0.22
CA SER A 38 -21.01 -34.53 -0.59
C SER A 38 -20.35 -35.77 0.06
N SER A 39 -20.78 -36.95 -0.38
CA SER A 39 -20.15 -38.21 0.05
C SER A 39 -18.66 -38.25 -0.30
N ARG A 40 -18.27 -37.73 -1.48
CA ARG A 40 -16.86 -37.66 -1.90
C ARG A 40 -16.03 -36.75 -0.98
N GLN A 41 -16.57 -35.64 -0.56
CA GLN A 41 -15.92 -34.73 0.39
C GLN A 41 -15.74 -35.40 1.77
N PHE A 42 -16.77 -36.12 2.27
CA PHE A 42 -16.64 -36.91 3.49
C PHE A 42 -15.54 -37.98 3.38
N ASP A 43 -15.48 -38.68 2.24
CA ASP A 43 -14.46 -39.70 2.00
C ASP A 43 -13.03 -39.13 1.99
N CYS A 44 -12.86 -37.86 1.54
CA CYS A 44 -11.58 -37.18 1.58
C CYS A 44 -11.07 -36.97 3.03
N PHE A 45 -11.96 -36.64 3.97
CA PHE A 45 -11.58 -36.49 5.38
C PHE A 45 -11.12 -37.80 6.01
N GLU A 46 -11.68 -38.94 5.60
CA GLU A 46 -11.29 -40.26 6.09
C GLU A 46 -10.02 -40.79 5.40
N LYS A 47 -9.89 -40.55 4.11
CA LYS A 47 -8.86 -41.17 3.26
C LYS A 47 -7.50 -40.50 3.39
N TYR A 48 -7.46 -39.18 3.57
CA TYR A 48 -6.20 -38.43 3.52
C TYR A 48 -5.79 -37.93 4.90
N PRO A 49 -4.46 -37.92 5.21
CA PRO A 49 -3.96 -37.40 6.48
C PRO A 49 -4.22 -35.89 6.58
N GLN A 50 -4.48 -35.43 7.80
CA GLN A 50 -4.65 -34.02 8.12
C GLN A 50 -3.31 -33.27 8.04
N LEU A 51 -3.35 -31.95 7.77
CA LEU A 51 -2.15 -31.11 7.74
C LEU A 51 -1.41 -31.07 9.07
N SER A 52 -2.09 -31.35 10.20
CA SER A 52 -1.44 -31.53 11.50
C SER A 52 -0.37 -32.62 11.53
N THR A 53 -0.38 -33.57 10.58
CA THR A 53 0.66 -34.60 10.43
C THR A 53 1.96 -34.01 9.84
N PHE A 54 1.85 -32.96 9.03
CA PHE A 54 2.95 -32.40 8.23
C PHE A 54 3.45 -31.06 8.73
N ALA A 55 2.62 -30.33 9.49
CA ALA A 55 2.90 -28.96 9.89
C ALA A 55 2.35 -28.63 11.28
N VAL A 56 3.03 -27.74 11.96
CA VAL A 56 2.54 -27.06 13.16
C VAL A 56 2.03 -25.69 12.79
N SER A 57 0.88 -25.27 13.33
CA SER A 57 0.33 -23.92 13.13
C SER A 57 0.15 -23.20 14.45
N SER A 58 0.41 -21.90 14.46
CA SER A 58 0.34 -21.04 15.64
C SER A 58 -0.23 -19.65 15.31
N ASN A 59 -0.75 -18.96 16.33
CA ASN A 59 -1.29 -17.61 16.22
C ASN A 59 -0.25 -16.50 16.50
N GLY A 60 0.98 -16.83 16.91
CA GLY A 60 2.07 -15.86 17.10
C GLY A 60 1.89 -14.88 18.27
N VAL A 61 2.47 -13.69 18.12
CA VAL A 61 2.61 -12.66 19.16
C VAL A 61 1.38 -11.76 19.20
N GLN A 62 0.86 -11.51 20.40
CA GLN A 62 0.00 -10.37 20.70
C GLN A 62 0.81 -9.36 21.52
N THR A 63 0.99 -8.16 21.00
CA THR A 63 1.88 -7.15 21.60
C THR A 63 1.34 -6.58 22.92
N GLY A 64 0.03 -6.65 23.13
CA GLY A 64 -0.67 -5.97 24.22
C GLY A 64 -0.76 -4.44 24.07
N ASN A 65 0.03 -3.85 23.16
CA ASN A 65 0.02 -2.42 22.88
C ASN A 65 0.60 -2.11 21.49
N ASN A 66 -0.24 -2.24 20.47
CA ASN A 66 0.19 -2.00 19.09
C ASN A 66 0.66 -0.55 18.86
N ALA A 67 0.05 0.42 19.52
CA ALA A 67 0.44 1.83 19.37
C ALA A 67 1.89 2.09 19.80
N LYS A 68 2.38 1.35 20.80
CA LYS A 68 3.75 1.46 21.31
C LYS A 68 4.75 0.63 20.50
N TYR A 69 4.39 -0.60 20.12
CA TYR A 69 5.34 -1.59 19.61
C TYR A 69 5.27 -1.88 18.12
N VAL A 70 4.26 -1.35 17.38
CA VAL A 70 4.10 -1.63 15.95
C VAL A 70 4.23 -0.36 15.13
N ARG A 71 4.99 -0.43 14.02
CA ARG A 71 5.18 0.68 13.08
C ARG A 71 4.99 0.18 11.64
N LEU A 72 4.60 1.07 10.74
CA LEU A 72 4.84 0.82 9.33
C LEU A 72 6.36 0.88 9.09
N TRP A 73 6.86 0.05 8.19
CA TRP A 73 8.30 0.02 7.90
C TRP A 73 8.84 1.38 7.44
N SER A 74 8.00 2.17 6.78
CA SER A 74 8.34 3.50 6.28
C SER A 74 8.44 4.57 7.38
N GLU A 75 8.01 4.29 8.61
CA GLU A 75 8.05 5.25 9.72
C GLU A 75 9.40 5.25 10.45
N VAL A 76 10.17 4.17 10.35
CA VAL A 76 11.39 3.98 11.15
C VAL A 76 12.65 4.22 10.33
N SER A 77 13.78 4.40 11.00
CA SER A 77 15.08 4.42 10.34
C SER A 77 15.43 3.04 9.77
N ALA A 78 15.82 2.99 8.49
CA ALA A 78 16.17 1.74 7.82
C ALA A 78 17.33 1.00 8.53
N SER A 79 18.28 1.72 9.10
CA SER A 79 19.39 1.16 9.87
C SER A 79 18.99 0.45 11.16
N LYS A 80 17.76 0.67 11.66
CA LYS A 80 17.23 0.00 12.87
C LYS A 80 16.44 -1.27 12.55
N VAL A 81 16.20 -1.57 11.27
CA VAL A 81 15.52 -2.80 10.85
C VAL A 81 16.43 -4.01 11.12
N ASN A 82 15.89 -5.08 11.66
CA ASN A 82 16.58 -6.27 12.16
C ASN A 82 17.56 -6.03 13.34
N ILE A 83 17.48 -4.86 13.99
CA ILE A 83 18.21 -4.54 15.22
C ILE A 83 17.20 -4.26 16.33
N ARG A 84 16.32 -3.31 16.13
CA ARG A 84 15.23 -2.95 17.05
C ARG A 84 13.86 -3.30 16.45
N TRP A 85 13.67 -3.04 15.17
CA TRP A 85 12.43 -3.21 14.44
C TRP A 85 12.52 -4.43 13.53
N TYR A 86 11.70 -5.43 13.79
CA TYR A 86 11.70 -6.68 13.04
C TYR A 86 10.44 -6.82 12.19
N PRO A 87 10.54 -7.42 10.98
CA PRO A 87 9.38 -7.68 10.14
C PRO A 87 8.26 -8.40 10.89
N TYR A 88 7.03 -7.90 10.75
CA TYR A 88 5.89 -8.38 11.52
C TYR A 88 4.66 -8.62 10.62
N ASN A 89 4.25 -9.87 10.52
CA ASN A 89 3.07 -10.25 9.74
C ASN A 89 1.80 -10.09 10.56
N LYS A 90 0.92 -9.16 10.17
CA LYS A 90 -0.39 -8.89 10.79
C LYS A 90 -1.59 -9.34 9.94
N GLY A 91 -1.43 -10.30 9.04
CA GLY A 91 -2.48 -10.65 8.10
C GLY A 91 -2.69 -9.55 7.05
N GLY A 92 -3.95 -9.16 6.80
CA GLY A 92 -4.27 -8.08 5.87
C GLY A 92 -5.41 -8.40 4.91
N GLN A 93 -5.51 -7.64 3.81
CA GLN A 93 -6.54 -7.79 2.79
C GLN A 93 -6.44 -9.13 2.05
N PHE A 94 -7.49 -9.50 1.34
CA PHE A 94 -7.49 -10.67 0.46
C PHE A 94 -6.35 -10.55 -0.56
N ARG A 95 -5.32 -11.37 -0.39
CA ARG A 95 -4.16 -11.45 -1.28
C ARG A 95 -3.53 -12.83 -1.15
N ARG A 96 -3.32 -13.49 -2.28
CA ARG A 96 -2.69 -14.82 -2.37
C ARG A 96 -1.20 -14.71 -2.65
N TRP A 97 -0.44 -15.72 -2.31
CA TRP A 97 0.96 -15.99 -2.62
C TRP A 97 1.97 -15.10 -1.92
N TYR A 98 1.93 -13.77 -2.09
CA TYR A 98 2.90 -12.83 -1.51
C TYR A 98 2.29 -11.47 -1.21
N GLY A 99 2.74 -10.81 -0.13
CA GLY A 99 2.39 -9.43 0.22
C GLY A 99 1.72 -9.26 1.57
N ASN A 100 1.15 -8.08 1.84
CA ASN A 100 0.66 -7.61 3.13
C ASN A 100 1.78 -7.48 4.19
N PHE A 101 3.00 -7.20 3.75
CA PHE A 101 4.16 -7.02 4.62
C PHE A 101 4.44 -5.52 4.80
N ASP A 102 3.68 -4.89 5.69
CA ASP A 102 3.72 -3.45 5.91
C ASP A 102 4.33 -3.08 7.26
N PHE A 103 4.32 -4.02 8.22
CA PHE A 103 4.56 -3.72 9.62
C PHE A 103 5.90 -4.25 10.12
N LEU A 104 6.43 -3.51 11.07
CA LEU A 104 7.53 -3.91 11.93
C LEU A 104 7.06 -3.92 13.39
N VAL A 105 7.67 -4.77 14.20
CA VAL A 105 7.47 -4.82 15.65
C VAL A 105 8.77 -4.54 16.37
N ASN A 106 8.73 -3.81 17.47
CA ASN A 106 9.89 -3.63 18.33
C ASN A 106 10.18 -4.93 19.09
N TRP A 107 11.26 -5.58 18.69
CA TRP A 107 11.75 -6.83 19.28
C TRP A 107 13.19 -6.71 19.75
N GLU A 108 13.60 -5.52 20.12
CA GLU A 108 14.94 -5.23 20.65
C GLU A 108 15.22 -6.08 21.90
N ASN A 109 16.44 -6.61 22.03
CA ASN A 109 16.87 -7.49 23.13
C ASN A 109 15.92 -8.67 23.34
N ASP A 110 15.59 -9.37 22.25
CA ASP A 110 14.65 -10.52 22.28
C ASP A 110 13.26 -10.14 22.86
N GLY A 111 12.80 -8.91 22.59
CA GLY A 111 11.50 -8.45 23.00
C GLY A 111 11.35 -8.18 24.51
N GLU A 112 12.42 -7.89 25.23
CA GLU A 112 12.39 -7.65 26.69
C GLU A 112 11.31 -6.63 27.08
N SER A 113 11.24 -5.51 26.37
CA SER A 113 10.26 -4.44 26.65
C SER A 113 8.83 -4.87 26.37
N ILE A 114 8.56 -5.50 25.22
CA ILE A 114 7.20 -5.94 24.85
C ILE A 114 6.71 -7.09 25.73
N LYS A 115 7.61 -8.01 26.14
CA LYS A 115 7.30 -9.12 27.04
C LYS A 115 6.88 -8.64 28.43
N SER A 116 7.19 -7.40 28.82
CA SER A 116 6.76 -6.81 30.09
C SER A 116 5.35 -6.19 30.05
N GLU A 117 4.72 -6.07 28.87
CA GLU A 117 3.36 -5.51 28.76
C GLU A 117 2.30 -6.43 29.35
N ARG A 118 1.33 -5.83 30.05
CA ARG A 118 0.29 -6.58 30.81
C ARG A 118 -0.50 -7.57 29.96
N ASN A 119 -0.80 -7.21 28.71
CA ASN A 119 -1.61 -8.01 27.81
C ASN A 119 -0.76 -8.73 26.75
N PHE A 120 0.55 -8.79 26.95
CA PHE A 120 1.44 -9.54 26.06
C PHE A 120 1.10 -11.04 26.10
N CYS A 121 1.09 -11.66 24.94
CA CYS A 121 0.96 -13.11 24.80
C CYS A 121 1.83 -13.60 23.64
N ALA A 122 2.74 -14.51 23.94
CA ALA A 122 3.55 -15.18 22.93
C ALA A 122 3.04 -16.61 22.71
N ARG A 123 2.91 -16.99 21.44
CA ARG A 123 2.58 -18.35 21.01
C ARG A 123 3.45 -18.73 19.83
N GLY A 124 3.97 -19.96 19.82
CA GLY A 124 4.83 -20.45 18.74
C GLY A 124 6.18 -19.75 18.70
N GLU A 125 6.76 -19.45 19.86
CA GLU A 125 8.08 -18.78 19.97
C GLU A 125 9.18 -19.58 19.25
N GLU A 126 9.07 -20.90 19.23
CA GLU A 126 9.97 -21.81 18.53
C GLU A 126 10.00 -21.63 17.01
N PHE A 127 9.00 -20.95 16.45
CA PHE A 127 8.86 -20.67 15.01
C PHE A 127 9.16 -19.23 14.63
N TYR A 128 9.46 -18.35 15.59
CA TYR A 128 9.80 -16.97 15.28
C TYR A 128 10.99 -16.93 14.34
N PHE A 129 10.93 -16.03 13.38
CA PHE A 129 11.91 -15.83 12.31
C PHE A 129 12.03 -16.99 11.31
N SER A 130 11.23 -18.06 11.46
CA SER A 130 11.26 -19.19 10.55
C SER A 130 10.40 -18.94 9.31
N LYS A 131 10.82 -19.53 8.19
CA LYS A 131 10.02 -19.54 6.96
C LYS A 131 8.82 -20.47 7.10
N GLY A 132 7.65 -19.99 6.65
CA GLY A 132 6.40 -20.76 6.69
C GLY A 132 5.39 -20.28 5.67
N ILE A 133 4.12 -20.57 5.94
CA ILE A 133 2.98 -19.98 5.24
C ILE A 133 2.09 -19.26 6.25
N THR A 134 1.36 -18.26 5.77
CA THR A 134 0.47 -17.43 6.59
C THR A 134 -0.82 -17.11 5.86
N TRP A 135 -1.84 -16.74 6.61
CA TRP A 135 -3.13 -16.26 6.10
C TRP A 135 -3.68 -15.16 7.01
N SER A 136 -4.80 -14.55 6.64
CA SER A 136 -5.51 -13.61 7.52
C SER A 136 -6.55 -14.37 8.32
N ASP A 137 -6.59 -14.19 9.65
CA ASP A 137 -7.59 -14.86 10.52
C ASP A 137 -9.02 -14.46 10.10
N ILE A 138 -9.26 -13.17 9.86
CA ILE A 138 -10.54 -12.67 9.37
C ILE A 138 -10.48 -12.55 7.85
N THR A 139 -11.41 -13.22 7.16
CA THR A 139 -11.50 -13.19 5.70
C THR A 139 -12.86 -12.62 5.25
N SER A 140 -12.87 -11.90 4.14
CA SER A 140 -14.12 -11.43 3.50
C SER A 140 -14.86 -12.54 2.73
N GLY A 141 -14.69 -13.79 3.12
CA GLY A 141 -15.37 -14.95 2.55
C GLY A 141 -14.50 -15.86 1.67
N LYS A 142 -13.25 -15.52 1.38
CA LYS A 142 -12.31 -16.37 0.64
C LYS A 142 -10.98 -16.52 1.37
N LEU A 143 -10.50 -17.76 1.42
CA LEU A 143 -9.21 -18.08 1.99
C LEU A 143 -8.09 -17.61 1.06
N SER A 144 -7.02 -17.08 1.66
CA SER A 144 -5.83 -16.64 0.90
C SER A 144 -4.55 -16.90 1.69
N GLY A 145 -3.74 -17.80 1.18
CA GLY A 145 -2.43 -18.13 1.74
C GLY A 145 -1.32 -17.30 1.10
N ARG A 146 -0.35 -16.93 1.92
CA ARG A 146 0.88 -16.25 1.50
C ARG A 146 2.08 -16.97 2.08
N ILE A 147 3.22 -16.86 1.41
CA ILE A 147 4.48 -17.25 2.02
C ILE A 147 4.77 -16.32 3.21
N LEU A 148 5.24 -16.87 4.31
CA LEU A 148 5.89 -16.12 5.39
C LEU A 148 7.40 -16.23 5.17
N PRO A 149 8.10 -15.13 4.82
CA PRO A 149 9.54 -15.18 4.64
C PRO A 149 10.28 -15.47 5.95
N GLU A 150 11.52 -15.88 5.83
CA GLU A 150 12.44 -15.95 6.97
C GLU A 150 12.71 -14.55 7.55
N GLY A 151 12.92 -14.46 8.86
CA GLY A 151 13.18 -13.19 9.55
C GLY A 151 11.93 -12.47 10.07
N PHE A 152 10.75 -13.07 9.94
CA PHE A 152 9.49 -12.48 10.40
C PHE A 152 9.04 -13.00 11.77
N LEU A 153 8.50 -12.09 12.56
CA LEU A 153 7.53 -12.41 13.62
C LEU A 153 6.11 -12.38 13.00
N PHE A 154 5.16 -13.05 13.65
CA PHE A 154 3.78 -13.11 13.19
C PHE A 154 2.78 -12.88 14.32
N ASP A 155 1.64 -12.33 13.97
CA ASP A 155 0.56 -11.86 14.87
C ASP A 155 -0.61 -12.86 14.92
N ALA A 156 -1.44 -12.75 15.92
CA ALA A 156 -2.67 -13.52 16.01
C ALA A 156 -3.64 -13.29 14.84
N SER A 157 -3.63 -12.09 14.24
CA SER A 157 -4.41 -11.77 13.04
C SER A 157 -3.80 -12.32 11.73
N GLY A 158 -2.55 -12.79 11.79
CA GLY A 158 -1.82 -13.45 10.71
C GLY A 158 -1.32 -14.84 11.14
N PRO A 159 -2.20 -15.81 11.49
CA PRO A 159 -1.78 -17.15 11.87
C PRO A 159 -0.85 -17.74 10.82
N SER A 160 0.09 -18.57 11.28
CA SER A 160 1.11 -19.12 10.40
C SER A 160 1.31 -20.61 10.63
N ALA A 161 1.82 -21.31 9.61
CA ALA A 161 2.11 -22.73 9.69
C ALA A 161 3.50 -23.06 9.17
N PHE A 162 4.14 -23.99 9.82
CA PHE A 162 5.52 -24.39 9.63
C PHE A 162 5.59 -25.89 9.38
N PHE A 163 6.13 -26.29 8.25
CA PHE A 163 6.19 -27.67 7.81
C PHE A 163 7.44 -28.37 8.37
N ASN A 164 7.26 -29.62 8.83
CA ASN A 164 8.35 -30.46 9.32
C ASN A 164 9.40 -30.74 8.22
N ASP A 165 8.94 -30.84 6.97
CA ASP A 165 9.77 -30.87 5.77
C ASP A 165 9.58 -29.57 4.98
N SER A 166 10.64 -28.76 4.86
CA SER A 166 10.62 -27.48 4.16
C SER A 166 10.21 -27.59 2.67
N SER A 167 10.36 -28.77 2.06
CA SER A 167 9.92 -29.04 0.69
C SER A 167 8.39 -28.95 0.56
N LEU A 168 7.66 -29.23 1.65
CA LEU A 168 6.20 -29.19 1.70
C LEU A 168 5.64 -27.77 1.88
N THR A 169 6.45 -26.79 2.22
CA THR A 169 5.98 -25.39 2.40
C THR A 169 5.27 -24.86 1.16
N TYR A 170 5.83 -25.09 -0.03
CA TYR A 170 5.21 -24.64 -1.29
C TYR A 170 3.97 -25.48 -1.67
N ILE A 171 3.95 -26.77 -1.30
CA ILE A 171 2.77 -27.63 -1.50
C ILE A 171 1.62 -27.14 -0.60
N GLY A 172 1.92 -26.86 0.68
CA GLY A 172 0.93 -26.31 1.61
C GLY A 172 0.40 -24.94 1.17
N LEU A 173 1.27 -24.09 0.63
CA LEU A 173 0.86 -22.80 0.04
C LEU A 173 -0.04 -22.99 -1.18
N ALA A 174 0.30 -23.93 -2.06
CA ALA A 174 -0.49 -24.30 -3.24
C ALA A 174 -1.88 -24.80 -2.81
N LEU A 175 -1.95 -25.75 -1.88
CA LEU A 175 -3.19 -26.29 -1.33
C LEU A 175 -4.07 -25.17 -0.73
N LEU A 176 -3.49 -24.29 0.11
CA LEU A 176 -4.23 -23.25 0.82
C LEU A 176 -4.92 -22.25 -0.14
N ASN A 177 -4.36 -22.06 -1.34
CA ASN A 177 -4.88 -21.16 -2.37
C ASN A 177 -5.81 -21.82 -3.39
N THR A 178 -6.33 -23.02 -3.09
CA THR A 178 -7.25 -23.73 -3.98
C THR A 178 -8.71 -23.48 -3.62
N LYS A 179 -9.60 -23.65 -4.61
CA LYS A 179 -11.06 -23.73 -4.39
C LYS A 179 -11.46 -24.87 -3.45
N PHE A 180 -10.69 -25.94 -3.44
CA PHE A 180 -10.84 -27.03 -2.51
C PHE A 180 -10.72 -26.56 -1.07
N SER A 181 -9.61 -25.87 -0.71
CA SER A 181 -9.40 -25.34 0.64
C SER A 181 -10.43 -24.28 1.01
N ASP A 182 -10.85 -23.43 0.07
CA ASP A 182 -11.91 -22.45 0.28
C ASP A 182 -13.26 -23.13 0.58
N SER A 183 -13.61 -24.18 -0.15
CA SER A 183 -14.83 -24.98 0.12
C SER A 183 -14.75 -25.64 1.50
N TRP A 184 -13.61 -26.20 1.86
CA TRP A 184 -13.44 -26.91 3.12
C TRP A 184 -13.34 -25.98 4.33
N SER A 185 -12.77 -24.80 4.17
CA SER A 185 -12.78 -23.80 5.26
C SER A 185 -14.21 -23.49 5.71
N LYS A 186 -15.16 -23.41 4.79
CA LYS A 186 -16.58 -23.15 5.08
C LYS A 186 -17.29 -24.33 5.74
N ILE A 187 -16.82 -25.57 5.50
CA ILE A 187 -17.32 -26.77 6.18
C ILE A 187 -16.78 -26.83 7.60
N LEU A 188 -15.48 -26.57 7.79
CA LEU A 188 -14.79 -26.66 9.07
C LEU A 188 -15.16 -25.51 10.01
N ASN A 189 -15.34 -24.31 9.47
CA ASN A 189 -15.68 -23.10 10.20
C ASN A 189 -16.54 -22.16 9.34
N PRO A 190 -17.87 -22.14 9.49
CA PRO A 190 -18.77 -21.31 8.68
C PRO A 190 -18.74 -19.83 9.06
N THR A 191 -17.83 -19.39 9.93
CA THR A 191 -17.64 -17.99 10.30
C THR A 191 -16.69 -17.28 9.34
N LEU A 192 -16.42 -15.99 9.57
CA LEU A 192 -15.42 -15.22 8.82
C LEU A 192 -13.98 -15.51 9.28
N HIS A 193 -13.81 -16.29 10.35
CA HIS A 193 -12.50 -16.65 10.90
C HIS A 193 -11.97 -17.95 10.28
N PHE A 194 -10.66 -17.98 10.01
CA PHE A 194 -9.93 -19.19 9.68
C PHE A 194 -8.69 -19.28 10.58
N GLN A 195 -8.83 -20.02 11.67
CA GLN A 195 -7.83 -20.09 12.72
C GLN A 195 -6.79 -21.21 12.51
N SER A 196 -5.72 -21.16 13.27
CA SER A 196 -4.68 -22.21 13.25
C SER A 196 -5.25 -23.61 13.48
N GLY A 197 -6.32 -23.74 14.29
CA GLY A 197 -7.04 -24.99 14.50
C GLY A 197 -7.76 -25.52 13.26
N ASP A 198 -8.30 -24.64 12.42
CA ASP A 198 -8.99 -25.03 11.19
C ASP A 198 -8.01 -25.46 10.10
N PHE A 199 -6.87 -24.76 9.98
CA PHE A 199 -5.78 -25.15 9.10
C PHE A 199 -5.31 -26.60 9.36
N ARG A 200 -5.15 -26.98 10.62
CA ARG A 200 -4.69 -28.33 11.01
C ARG A 200 -5.61 -29.45 10.54
N LYS A 201 -6.91 -29.15 10.36
CA LYS A 201 -7.94 -30.11 9.95
C LYS A 201 -8.04 -30.29 8.44
N LEU A 202 -7.45 -29.37 7.64
CA LEU A 202 -7.34 -29.58 6.19
C LEU A 202 -6.56 -30.88 5.93
N THR A 203 -6.89 -31.59 4.85
CA THR A 203 -6.20 -32.83 4.48
C THR A 203 -5.29 -32.62 3.29
N LEU A 204 -4.22 -33.40 3.21
CA LEU A 204 -3.28 -33.40 2.09
C LEU A 204 -3.16 -34.82 1.51
N ALA A 205 -3.49 -34.97 0.24
CA ALA A 205 -3.31 -36.23 -0.49
C ALA A 205 -1.82 -36.42 -0.87
N PRO A 206 -1.13 -37.46 -0.33
CA PRO A 206 0.31 -37.63 -0.53
C PRO A 206 0.73 -37.83 -1.98
N SER A 207 -0.16 -38.36 -2.84
CA SER A 207 0.10 -38.60 -4.28
C SER A 207 0.39 -37.32 -5.09
N TYR A 208 0.09 -36.14 -4.51
CA TYR A 208 0.26 -34.84 -5.17
C TYR A 208 1.36 -33.97 -4.57
N ILE A 209 2.14 -34.55 -3.67
CA ILE A 209 3.44 -34.01 -3.27
C ILE A 209 4.40 -34.24 -4.44
N SER A 210 4.24 -33.43 -5.50
CA SER A 210 4.99 -33.56 -6.75
C SER A 210 5.90 -32.36 -6.97
N GLU A 211 6.96 -32.58 -7.76
CA GLU A 211 7.84 -31.49 -8.20
C GLU A 211 7.07 -30.48 -9.07
N SER A 212 6.13 -30.93 -9.90
CA SER A 212 5.30 -30.06 -10.73
C SER A 212 4.48 -29.09 -9.87
N THR A 213 3.76 -29.57 -8.85
CA THR A 213 3.00 -28.72 -7.93
C THR A 213 3.89 -27.67 -7.24
N ARG A 214 5.09 -28.08 -6.82
CA ARG A 214 6.07 -27.20 -6.21
C ARG A 214 6.56 -26.11 -7.16
N LEU A 215 6.82 -26.46 -8.42
CA LEU A 215 7.26 -25.52 -9.46
C LEU A 215 6.16 -24.50 -9.81
N THR A 216 4.90 -24.96 -9.95
CA THR A 216 3.74 -24.08 -10.16
C THR A 216 3.59 -23.08 -9.01
N ALA A 217 3.66 -23.55 -7.75
CA ALA A 217 3.60 -22.65 -6.58
C ALA A 217 4.74 -21.63 -6.54
N LYS A 218 5.94 -22.01 -6.93
CA LYS A 218 7.09 -21.09 -7.00
C LYS A 218 6.92 -20.05 -8.12
N ALA A 219 6.36 -20.43 -9.25
CA ALA A 219 6.07 -19.50 -10.35
C ALA A 219 5.02 -18.46 -9.93
N LEU A 220 3.91 -18.90 -9.31
CA LEU A 220 2.86 -18.05 -8.76
C LEU A 220 3.41 -17.08 -7.69
N LEU A 221 4.25 -17.58 -6.79
CA LEU A 221 4.91 -16.78 -5.78
C LEU A 221 5.82 -15.72 -6.42
N LYS A 222 6.58 -16.06 -7.45
CA LYS A 222 7.48 -15.14 -8.14
C LYS A 222 6.70 -13.98 -8.77
N ILE A 223 5.64 -14.27 -9.51
CA ILE A 223 4.78 -13.23 -10.14
C ILE A 223 4.17 -12.32 -9.07
N SER A 224 3.63 -12.90 -8.01
CA SER A 224 3.00 -12.12 -6.92
C SER A 224 4.01 -11.24 -6.15
N LYS A 225 5.27 -11.72 -5.97
CA LYS A 225 6.33 -10.92 -5.35
C LYS A 225 6.76 -9.78 -6.26
N GLU A 226 6.95 -10.04 -7.54
CA GLU A 226 7.31 -9.02 -8.53
C GLU A 226 6.26 -7.89 -8.57
N ASP A 227 4.96 -8.23 -8.64
CA ASP A 227 3.88 -7.25 -8.55
C ASP A 227 3.89 -6.46 -7.24
N TRP A 228 4.14 -7.11 -6.11
CA TRP A 228 4.22 -6.44 -4.81
C TRP A 228 5.35 -5.41 -4.74
N ASP A 229 6.50 -5.75 -5.29
CA ASP A 229 7.70 -4.93 -5.25
C ASP A 229 7.72 -3.80 -6.30
N PHE A 230 6.73 -3.73 -7.18
CA PHE A 230 6.54 -2.60 -8.10
C PHE A 230 6.15 -1.29 -7.41
N TYR A 231 5.72 -1.34 -6.15
CA TYR A 231 5.13 -0.21 -5.43
C TYR A 231 6.01 0.25 -4.27
N GLU A 232 6.15 1.57 -4.10
CA GLU A 232 6.98 2.18 -3.06
C GLU A 232 6.55 1.86 -1.61
N THR A 233 5.42 1.20 -1.44
CA THR A 233 4.93 0.66 -0.17
C THR A 233 5.58 -0.67 0.19
N SER A 234 6.28 -1.34 -0.73
CA SER A 234 7.14 -2.47 -0.43
C SER A 234 8.52 -1.99 0.02
N TRP A 235 9.09 -2.61 1.05
CA TRP A 235 10.49 -2.33 1.45
C TRP A 235 11.53 -2.90 0.48
N ASP A 236 11.13 -3.84 -0.42
CA ASP A 236 11.96 -4.38 -1.51
C ASP A 236 11.83 -3.56 -2.80
N PHE A 237 11.09 -2.43 -2.78
CA PHE A 237 10.97 -1.52 -3.92
C PHE A 237 12.33 -0.94 -4.30
N THR A 238 12.71 -1.08 -5.56
CA THR A 238 14.01 -0.60 -6.07
C THR A 238 13.88 0.58 -7.02
N SER A 239 12.92 0.54 -7.93
CA SER A 239 12.67 1.58 -8.92
C SER A 239 11.26 1.48 -9.48
N LEU A 240 10.75 2.59 -9.99
CA LEU A 240 9.42 2.60 -10.60
C LEU A 240 9.42 1.80 -11.92
N PRO A 241 8.52 0.80 -12.11
CA PRO A 241 8.49 -0.03 -13.32
C PRO A 241 8.41 0.77 -14.62
N LEU A 242 7.72 1.93 -14.60
CA LEU A 242 7.59 2.84 -15.72
C LEU A 242 8.94 3.39 -16.22
N LEU A 243 9.95 3.43 -15.35
CA LEU A 243 11.31 3.90 -15.63
C LEU A 243 12.29 2.76 -15.90
N HIS A 244 11.85 1.50 -15.75
CA HIS A 244 12.70 0.34 -16.03
C HIS A 244 13.10 0.30 -17.50
N PRO A 245 14.36 -0.03 -17.84
CA PRO A 245 14.86 -0.06 -19.22
C PRO A 245 13.98 -0.84 -20.21
N ASP A 246 13.36 -1.93 -19.75
CA ASP A 246 12.48 -2.76 -20.57
C ASP A 246 11.19 -2.05 -21.00
N HIS A 247 10.75 -1.06 -20.23
CA HIS A 247 9.47 -0.36 -20.49
C HIS A 247 9.66 1.08 -20.91
N ARG A 248 10.74 1.75 -20.46
CA ARG A 248 10.98 3.17 -20.70
C ARG A 248 11.18 3.48 -22.17
N GLN A 249 10.45 4.49 -22.65
CA GLN A 249 10.57 5.14 -23.96
C GLN A 249 10.67 6.65 -23.75
N SER A 250 11.06 7.42 -24.76
CA SER A 250 11.06 8.89 -24.69
C SER A 250 9.64 9.47 -24.57
N ALA A 251 8.66 8.84 -25.20
CA ALA A 251 7.24 9.18 -25.03
C ALA A 251 6.64 8.37 -23.86
N LEU A 252 6.21 9.05 -22.82
CA LEU A 252 5.63 8.46 -21.61
C LEU A 252 4.41 7.55 -21.91
N LYS A 253 3.56 7.98 -22.85
CA LYS A 253 2.43 7.18 -23.33
C LYS A 253 2.88 5.83 -23.91
N ALA A 254 4.00 5.80 -24.63
CA ALA A 254 4.56 4.56 -25.16
C ALA A 254 5.15 3.68 -24.05
N SER A 255 5.81 4.28 -23.05
CA SER A 255 6.29 3.58 -21.85
C SER A 255 5.14 2.93 -21.09
N TYR A 256 4.06 3.67 -20.85
CA TYR A 256 2.88 3.15 -20.18
C TYR A 256 2.24 1.98 -20.95
N ARG A 257 2.09 2.10 -22.26
CA ARG A 257 1.52 1.02 -23.08
C ARG A 257 2.34 -0.27 -22.97
N ARG A 258 3.66 -0.15 -22.99
CA ARG A 258 4.57 -1.29 -22.89
C ARG A 258 4.50 -1.93 -21.50
N LEU A 259 4.49 -1.13 -20.46
CA LEU A 259 4.29 -1.59 -19.09
C LEU A 259 2.92 -2.26 -18.90
N ARG A 260 1.86 -1.65 -19.46
CA ARG A 260 0.50 -2.21 -19.38
C ARG A 260 0.37 -3.56 -20.10
N SER A 261 1.04 -3.72 -21.24
CA SER A 261 1.12 -5.01 -21.93
C SER A 261 1.78 -6.08 -21.05
N HIS A 262 2.91 -5.74 -20.44
CA HIS A 262 3.60 -6.64 -19.50
C HIS A 262 2.71 -7.01 -18.29
N TRP A 263 2.01 -6.07 -17.69
CA TRP A 263 1.07 -6.33 -16.60
C TRP A 263 -0.11 -7.22 -17.02
N HIS A 264 -0.56 -7.07 -18.26
CA HIS A 264 -1.60 -7.94 -18.81
C HIS A 264 -1.10 -9.39 -18.97
N GLU A 265 0.08 -9.56 -19.54
CA GLU A 265 0.75 -10.86 -19.66
C GLU A 265 0.98 -11.53 -18.29
N MET A 266 1.41 -10.76 -17.28
CA MET A 266 1.54 -11.24 -15.89
C MET A 266 0.20 -11.71 -15.33
N THR A 267 -0.87 -10.96 -15.58
CA THR A 267 -2.21 -11.29 -15.08
C THR A 267 -2.75 -12.57 -15.75
N GLU A 268 -2.57 -12.72 -17.05
CA GLU A 268 -2.98 -13.92 -17.80
C GLU A 268 -2.19 -15.16 -17.37
N GLU A 269 -0.88 -15.03 -17.19
CA GLU A 269 -0.05 -16.14 -16.72
C GLU A 269 -0.41 -16.54 -15.28
N MET A 270 -0.68 -15.55 -14.41
CA MET A 270 -1.14 -15.81 -13.05
C MET A 270 -2.47 -16.55 -13.05
N LEU A 271 -3.44 -16.14 -13.88
CA LEU A 271 -4.73 -16.79 -14.07
C LEU A 271 -4.55 -18.25 -14.51
N ARG A 272 -3.77 -18.46 -15.57
CA ARG A 272 -3.48 -19.80 -16.10
C ARG A 272 -2.87 -20.71 -15.02
N LEU A 273 -1.91 -20.21 -14.25
CA LEU A 273 -1.23 -20.99 -13.20
C LEU A 273 -2.13 -21.26 -11.99
N GLU A 274 -3.01 -20.31 -11.59
CA GLU A 274 -3.98 -20.55 -10.52
C GLU A 274 -5.05 -21.59 -10.92
N GLU A 275 -5.50 -21.55 -12.16
CA GLU A 275 -6.41 -22.58 -12.69
C GLU A 275 -5.73 -23.95 -12.79
N GLU A 276 -4.47 -24.00 -13.21
CA GLU A 276 -3.67 -25.23 -13.20
C GLU A 276 -3.52 -25.78 -11.78
N ASN A 277 -3.22 -24.91 -10.81
CA ASN A 277 -3.15 -25.27 -9.40
C ASN A 277 -4.49 -25.86 -8.90
N ASN A 278 -5.61 -25.22 -9.22
CA ASN A 278 -6.93 -25.74 -8.89
C ASN A 278 -7.16 -27.11 -9.51
N ARG A 279 -6.85 -27.29 -10.79
CA ARG A 279 -7.04 -28.56 -11.53
C ARG A 279 -6.26 -29.68 -10.87
N ILE A 280 -4.99 -29.46 -10.52
CA ILE A 280 -4.15 -30.44 -9.84
C ILE A 280 -4.84 -30.96 -8.58
N PHE A 281 -5.37 -30.09 -7.72
CA PHE A 281 -5.99 -30.51 -6.47
C PHE A 281 -7.42 -31.04 -6.66
N ILE A 282 -8.22 -30.49 -7.57
CA ILE A 282 -9.56 -31.03 -7.90
C ILE A 282 -9.45 -32.47 -8.38
N ASP A 283 -8.49 -32.75 -9.27
CA ASP A 283 -8.23 -34.10 -9.76
C ASP A 283 -7.73 -35.02 -8.65
N ALA A 284 -6.88 -34.50 -7.80
CA ALA A 284 -6.33 -35.18 -6.66
C ALA A 284 -7.38 -35.79 -5.73
N TYR A 285 -8.39 -34.98 -5.45
CA TYR A 285 -9.44 -35.34 -4.52
C TYR A 285 -10.66 -35.97 -5.23
N GLY A 286 -10.65 -36.06 -6.56
CA GLY A 286 -11.74 -36.65 -7.36
C GLY A 286 -13.02 -35.80 -7.32
N LEU A 287 -12.86 -34.48 -7.27
CA LEU A 287 -13.96 -33.50 -7.11
C LEU A 287 -14.34 -32.77 -8.42
N GLN A 288 -14.01 -33.35 -9.60
CA GLN A 288 -14.26 -32.74 -10.91
C GLN A 288 -15.74 -32.46 -11.20
N ASP A 289 -16.63 -33.26 -10.61
CA ASP A 289 -18.09 -33.08 -10.75
C ASP A 289 -18.64 -31.97 -9.79
N GLU A 290 -17.85 -31.50 -8.83
CA GLU A 290 -18.29 -30.59 -7.77
C GLU A 290 -17.62 -29.23 -7.82
N LEU A 291 -16.35 -29.17 -8.24
CA LEU A 291 -15.53 -27.97 -8.30
C LEU A 291 -14.99 -27.77 -9.72
N THR A 292 -14.93 -26.51 -10.12
CA THR A 292 -14.33 -26.11 -11.40
C THR A 292 -13.03 -25.35 -11.17
N PRO A 293 -12.03 -25.49 -12.06
CA PRO A 293 -10.72 -24.85 -11.86
C PRO A 293 -10.71 -23.35 -12.16
N GLU A 294 -11.71 -22.81 -12.90
CA GLU A 294 -11.73 -21.42 -13.39
C GLU A 294 -11.65 -20.41 -12.25
N VAL A 295 -10.84 -19.36 -12.45
CA VAL A 295 -10.66 -18.27 -11.48
C VAL A 295 -11.12 -16.95 -12.11
N PRO A 296 -12.04 -16.20 -11.48
CA PRO A 296 -12.43 -14.88 -11.99
C PRO A 296 -11.27 -13.87 -11.94
N LEU A 297 -11.17 -12.97 -12.92
CA LEU A 297 -10.11 -11.96 -12.96
C LEU A 297 -10.03 -11.09 -11.71
N ASN A 298 -11.15 -10.79 -11.06
CA ASN A 298 -11.17 -10.01 -9.81
C ASN A 298 -10.62 -10.78 -8.59
N GLU A 299 -10.26 -12.06 -8.76
CA GLU A 299 -9.60 -12.88 -7.74
C GLU A 299 -8.11 -13.09 -8.02
N ILE A 300 -7.61 -12.66 -9.18
CA ILE A 300 -6.18 -12.65 -9.49
C ILE A 300 -5.55 -11.47 -8.76
N THR A 301 -4.96 -11.76 -7.60
CA THR A 301 -4.57 -10.79 -6.57
C THR A 301 -3.26 -10.06 -6.89
N LEU A 302 -3.15 -9.53 -8.09
CA LEU A 302 -2.07 -8.64 -8.52
C LEU A 302 -2.56 -7.19 -8.46
N THR A 303 -1.75 -6.31 -7.89
CA THR A 303 -2.06 -4.86 -7.80
C THR A 303 -2.09 -4.21 -9.18
N CYS A 304 -1.34 -4.73 -10.14
CA CYS A 304 -1.36 -4.31 -11.54
C CYS A 304 -2.59 -4.80 -12.31
N ASN A 305 -3.39 -5.69 -11.72
CA ASN A 305 -4.67 -6.15 -12.28
C ASN A 305 -5.81 -5.21 -11.84
N PRO A 306 -6.39 -4.41 -12.75
CA PRO A 306 -7.42 -3.43 -12.38
C PRO A 306 -8.71 -4.06 -11.89
N HIS A 307 -9.08 -5.28 -12.33
CA HIS A 307 -10.28 -5.99 -11.86
C HIS A 307 -10.17 -6.35 -10.36
N TYR A 308 -8.99 -6.73 -9.89
CA TYR A 308 -8.74 -6.97 -8.47
C TYR A 308 -8.59 -5.65 -7.70
N ARG A 309 -7.77 -4.71 -8.22
CA ARG A 309 -7.40 -3.46 -7.53
C ARG A 309 -8.59 -2.57 -7.22
N TYR A 310 -9.55 -2.47 -8.13
CA TYR A 310 -10.66 -1.53 -8.01
C TYR A 310 -12.01 -2.20 -7.75
N GLY A 311 -12.22 -3.44 -8.21
CA GLY A 311 -13.45 -4.20 -8.00
C GLY A 311 -14.74 -3.48 -8.44
N GLY A 312 -15.89 -4.06 -8.06
CA GLY A 312 -17.22 -3.49 -8.31
C GLY A 312 -17.68 -3.57 -9.77
N ASP A 313 -18.85 -3.01 -10.04
CA ASP A 313 -19.49 -2.99 -11.37
C ASP A 313 -18.93 -1.83 -12.21
N LYS A 314 -17.71 -1.98 -12.70
CA LYS A 314 -17.05 -1.00 -13.57
C LYS A 314 -16.76 -1.62 -14.93
N THR A 315 -16.84 -0.80 -15.97
CA THR A 315 -16.44 -1.21 -17.32
C THR A 315 -14.91 -1.32 -17.41
N ASP A 316 -14.42 -2.08 -18.40
CA ASP A 316 -12.99 -2.23 -18.65
C ASP A 316 -12.33 -0.87 -18.92
N ASP A 317 -12.99 0.03 -19.66
CA ASP A 317 -12.50 1.38 -19.94
C ASP A 317 -12.36 2.21 -18.64
N GLU A 318 -13.29 2.10 -17.70
CA GLU A 318 -13.21 2.77 -16.41
C GLU A 318 -12.07 2.21 -15.55
N LEU A 319 -11.91 0.88 -15.55
CA LEU A 319 -10.83 0.21 -14.84
C LEU A 319 -9.45 0.61 -15.40
N GLU A 320 -9.30 0.66 -16.72
CA GLU A 320 -8.07 1.09 -17.38
C GLU A 320 -7.76 2.58 -17.13
N ALA A 321 -8.76 3.44 -17.14
CA ALA A 321 -8.59 4.86 -16.82
C ALA A 321 -8.14 5.06 -15.35
N MET A 322 -8.69 4.29 -14.42
CA MET A 322 -8.28 4.31 -13.01
C MET A 322 -6.84 3.82 -12.83
N LEU A 323 -6.44 2.75 -13.53
CA LEU A 323 -5.08 2.22 -13.47
C LEU A 323 -4.07 3.22 -14.04
N LEU A 324 -4.39 3.86 -15.16
CA LEU A 324 -3.57 4.92 -15.75
C LEU A 324 -3.39 6.09 -14.77
N ALA A 325 -4.49 6.57 -14.17
CA ALA A 325 -4.44 7.66 -13.20
C ALA A 325 -3.55 7.31 -11.99
N ASP A 326 -3.71 6.11 -11.43
CA ASP A 326 -2.89 5.67 -10.30
C ASP A 326 -1.42 5.50 -10.68
N THR A 327 -1.12 4.98 -11.89
CA THR A 327 0.26 4.88 -12.38
C THR A 327 0.91 6.27 -12.49
N MET A 328 0.16 7.30 -12.93
CA MET A 328 0.69 8.67 -12.96
C MET A 328 0.85 9.26 -11.55
N ARG A 329 -0.03 8.94 -10.60
CA ARG A 329 0.14 9.30 -9.18
C ARG A 329 1.38 8.63 -8.57
N GLU A 330 1.68 7.41 -8.95
CA GLU A 330 2.90 6.69 -8.53
C GLU A 330 4.16 7.35 -9.12
N LEU A 331 4.12 7.77 -10.38
CA LEU A 331 5.21 8.54 -11.00
C LEU A 331 5.46 9.85 -10.26
N VAL A 332 4.41 10.60 -9.92
CA VAL A 332 4.52 11.85 -9.16
C VAL A 332 5.08 11.60 -7.77
N SER A 333 4.61 10.57 -7.07
CA SER A 333 5.09 10.21 -5.73
C SER A 333 6.57 9.82 -5.74
N TYR A 334 6.99 9.00 -6.71
CA TYR A 334 8.39 8.64 -6.89
C TYR A 334 9.28 9.86 -7.20
N ALA A 335 8.79 10.77 -8.05
CA ALA A 335 9.51 12.01 -8.35
C ALA A 335 9.71 12.88 -7.09
N VAL A 336 8.68 12.99 -6.24
CA VAL A 336 8.80 13.67 -4.93
C VAL A 336 9.81 12.93 -4.04
N GLY A 337 9.83 11.61 -4.05
CA GLY A 337 10.87 10.82 -3.38
C GLY A 337 12.29 11.15 -3.87
N CYS A 338 12.46 11.32 -5.18
CA CYS A 338 13.73 11.77 -5.75
C CYS A 338 14.06 13.23 -5.36
N MET A 339 13.07 14.12 -5.29
CA MET A 339 13.27 15.50 -4.86
C MET A 339 13.83 15.56 -3.43
N PHE A 340 13.37 14.69 -2.54
CA PHE A 340 13.85 14.62 -1.16
C PHE A 340 15.07 13.71 -0.96
N GLY A 341 15.55 13.04 -2.00
CA GLY A 341 16.67 12.12 -1.90
C GLY A 341 16.33 10.78 -1.24
N ARG A 342 15.04 10.46 -1.06
CA ARG A 342 14.62 9.12 -0.65
C ARG A 342 14.96 8.08 -1.71
N TYR A 343 14.84 8.46 -2.98
CA TYR A 343 15.20 7.70 -4.17
C TYR A 343 16.13 8.49 -5.07
N SER A 344 16.67 7.81 -6.09
CA SER A 344 17.48 8.44 -7.14
C SER A 344 17.20 7.77 -8.49
N LEU A 345 17.31 8.55 -9.58
CA LEU A 345 17.32 8.01 -10.95
C LEU A 345 18.62 7.26 -11.30
N ASP A 346 19.65 7.37 -10.45
CA ASP A 346 21.00 6.87 -10.70
C ASP A 346 21.38 5.67 -9.85
N LYS A 347 20.61 5.41 -8.79
CA LYS A 347 20.84 4.28 -7.88
C LYS A 347 19.50 3.69 -7.44
N PRO A 348 19.28 2.36 -7.59
CA PRO A 348 18.04 1.72 -7.17
C PRO A 348 17.92 1.63 -5.64
N GLY A 349 16.68 1.56 -5.16
CA GLY A 349 16.35 1.39 -3.75
C GLY A 349 16.38 2.68 -2.94
N LEU A 350 16.28 2.53 -1.63
CA LEU A 350 16.29 3.66 -0.69
C LEU A 350 17.69 4.27 -0.59
N ILE A 351 17.78 5.59 -0.64
CA ILE A 351 19.01 6.35 -0.45
C ILE A 351 19.01 6.99 0.93
N LEU A 352 18.12 7.95 1.18
CA LEU A 352 17.92 8.56 2.50
C LEU A 352 16.69 7.96 3.17
N ALA A 353 16.91 7.24 4.26
CA ALA A 353 15.85 6.56 5.00
C ALA A 353 16.16 6.44 6.51
N ASN A 354 17.08 7.27 7.02
CA ASN A 354 17.42 7.30 8.44
C ASN A 354 17.18 8.69 9.03
N GLN A 355 16.97 8.74 10.34
CA GLN A 355 16.70 9.99 11.03
C GLN A 355 17.85 10.99 10.92
N GLY A 356 17.54 12.21 10.49
CA GLY A 356 18.48 13.33 10.47
C GLY A 356 19.49 13.32 9.32
N GLU A 357 19.35 12.41 8.35
CA GLU A 357 20.19 12.38 7.15
C GLU A 357 20.11 13.68 6.34
N THR A 358 21.23 14.03 5.73
CA THR A 358 21.44 15.30 5.03
C THR A 358 21.72 15.09 3.54
N LEU A 359 21.85 16.19 2.79
CA LEU A 359 22.32 16.15 1.41
C LEU A 359 23.72 15.53 1.29
N ALA A 360 24.60 15.72 2.29
CA ALA A 360 25.92 15.11 2.27
C ALA A 360 25.85 13.57 2.29
N ASP A 361 24.92 13.00 3.07
CA ASP A 361 24.68 11.54 3.12
C ASP A 361 24.13 11.02 1.78
N TYR A 362 23.28 11.82 1.10
CA TYR A 362 22.81 11.52 -0.24
C TYR A 362 23.96 11.51 -1.25
N LEU A 363 24.77 12.57 -1.27
CA LEU A 363 25.90 12.71 -2.22
C LEU A 363 27.01 11.68 -1.96
N ALA A 364 27.16 11.19 -0.74
CA ALA A 364 28.06 10.08 -0.45
C ALA A 364 27.64 8.79 -1.17
N GLN A 365 26.34 8.60 -1.40
CA GLN A 365 25.78 7.44 -2.09
C GLN A 365 25.59 7.66 -3.59
N VAL A 366 25.32 8.91 -4.01
CA VAL A 366 25.05 9.35 -5.40
C VAL A 366 25.89 10.61 -5.67
N PRO A 367 27.19 10.50 -5.96
CA PRO A 367 28.09 11.67 -6.03
C PRO A 367 27.78 12.66 -7.17
N GLN A 368 27.19 12.20 -8.26
CA GLN A 368 26.88 13.02 -9.45
C GLN A 368 25.46 12.72 -9.93
N PRO A 369 24.44 13.16 -9.17
CA PRO A 369 23.06 12.85 -9.53
C PRO A 369 22.63 13.63 -10.78
N ARG A 370 21.99 12.94 -11.74
CA ARG A 370 21.32 13.60 -12.89
C ARG A 370 20.16 14.49 -12.45
N PHE A 371 19.51 14.10 -11.37
CA PHE A 371 18.46 14.87 -10.71
C PHE A 371 18.85 15.02 -9.23
N PRO A 372 19.33 16.20 -8.80
CA PRO A 372 19.81 16.41 -7.42
C PRO A 372 18.64 16.43 -6.43
N ALA A 373 18.90 15.91 -5.23
CA ALA A 373 18.00 16.07 -4.11
C ALA A 373 17.94 17.54 -3.66
N ASP A 374 16.86 17.91 -2.99
CA ASP A 374 16.70 19.23 -2.37
C ASP A 374 17.75 19.47 -1.27
N ASP A 375 18.21 20.72 -1.16
CA ASP A 375 19.34 21.05 -0.29
C ASP A 375 18.93 21.06 1.20
N ASP A 376 17.80 21.66 1.51
CA ASP A 376 17.40 22.03 2.88
C ASP A 376 16.19 21.25 3.42
N ASN A 377 15.69 20.28 2.65
CA ASN A 377 14.54 19.46 3.02
C ASN A 377 13.20 20.22 3.09
N VAL A 378 13.07 21.35 2.41
CA VAL A 378 11.83 22.14 2.39
C VAL A 378 11.47 22.51 0.97
N ILE A 379 10.42 21.89 0.43
CA ILE A 379 9.96 22.14 -0.92
C ILE A 379 8.64 22.93 -0.89
N PRO A 380 8.62 24.18 -1.39
CA PRO A 380 7.41 24.97 -1.49
C PRO A 380 6.36 24.32 -2.41
N LEU A 381 5.10 24.39 -1.98
CA LEU A 381 3.93 23.91 -2.70
C LEU A 381 2.91 25.05 -2.76
N LEU A 382 3.09 25.98 -3.70
CA LEU A 382 2.40 27.26 -3.74
C LEU A 382 1.62 27.47 -5.04
N ASP A 383 0.64 28.36 -4.98
CA ASP A 383 -0.09 28.84 -6.16
C ASP A 383 0.75 29.92 -6.86
N GLY A 384 1.54 29.49 -7.84
CA GLY A 384 2.46 30.32 -8.63
C GLY A 384 3.94 29.93 -8.47
N ASP A 385 4.78 30.42 -9.38
CA ASP A 385 6.22 30.14 -9.45
C ASP A 385 7.01 31.16 -8.57
N TRP A 386 6.83 31.07 -7.27
CA TRP A 386 7.44 32.00 -6.30
C TRP A 386 8.88 31.65 -5.93
N PHE A 387 9.24 30.36 -6.03
CA PHE A 387 10.56 29.84 -5.71
C PHE A 387 11.08 28.92 -6.82
N PRO A 388 12.39 28.87 -7.07
CA PRO A 388 12.97 28.04 -8.12
C PRO A 388 12.87 26.54 -7.82
N ASP A 389 12.72 26.18 -6.56
CA ASP A 389 12.58 24.83 -6.00
C ASP A 389 11.11 24.45 -5.70
N ASP A 390 10.14 25.26 -6.18
CA ASP A 390 8.71 24.89 -6.13
C ASP A 390 8.47 23.49 -6.70
N ILE A 391 7.64 22.71 -6.03
CA ILE A 391 7.38 21.29 -6.34
C ILE A 391 6.99 21.06 -7.80
N THR A 392 6.21 22.00 -8.41
CA THR A 392 5.76 21.87 -9.80
C THR A 392 6.93 22.09 -10.76
N LEU A 393 7.81 23.05 -10.50
CA LEU A 393 9.01 23.29 -11.28
C LEU A 393 10.00 22.13 -11.15
N ARG A 394 10.19 21.62 -9.95
CA ARG A 394 11.02 20.43 -9.69
C ARG A 394 10.48 19.18 -10.42
N PHE A 395 9.16 18.97 -10.43
CA PHE A 395 8.58 17.85 -11.17
C PHE A 395 8.80 17.99 -12.69
N ARG A 396 8.64 19.19 -13.25
CA ARG A 396 8.92 19.45 -14.66
C ARG A 396 10.37 19.16 -15.01
N GLN A 397 11.31 19.53 -14.14
CA GLN A 397 12.73 19.19 -14.30
C GLN A 397 12.94 17.67 -14.23
N PHE A 398 12.34 16.99 -13.24
CA PHE A 398 12.39 15.53 -13.13
C PHE A 398 11.92 14.86 -14.42
N LEU A 399 10.78 15.30 -14.97
CA LEU A 399 10.21 14.71 -16.19
C LEU A 399 11.17 14.82 -17.38
N ARG A 400 11.85 15.97 -17.53
CA ARG A 400 12.88 16.18 -18.57
C ARG A 400 14.09 15.26 -18.39
N VAL A 401 14.57 15.12 -17.18
CA VAL A 401 15.71 14.24 -16.87
C VAL A 401 15.32 12.77 -17.06
N ALA A 402 14.12 12.37 -16.65
CA ALA A 402 13.66 10.98 -16.73
C ALA A 402 13.35 10.53 -18.16
N PHE A 403 12.74 11.38 -19.02
CA PHE A 403 12.25 11.01 -20.35
C PHE A 403 12.90 11.81 -21.50
N GLY A 404 13.67 12.85 -21.20
CA GLY A 404 14.28 13.75 -22.19
C GLY A 404 13.30 14.86 -22.66
N ASP A 405 13.84 15.80 -23.45
CA ASP A 405 13.09 16.97 -23.90
C ASP A 405 12.25 16.73 -25.15
N ALA A 406 12.53 15.70 -25.92
CA ALA A 406 11.94 15.47 -27.25
C ALA A 406 10.40 15.38 -27.24
N HIS A 407 9.82 14.85 -26.17
CA HIS A 407 8.36 14.66 -26.01
C HIS A 407 7.84 15.29 -24.71
N TYR A 408 8.54 16.30 -24.21
CA TYR A 408 8.24 16.86 -22.88
C TYR A 408 6.80 17.37 -22.76
N GLU A 409 6.33 18.17 -23.72
CA GLU A 409 4.97 18.75 -23.67
C GLU A 409 3.89 17.65 -23.79
N ASP A 410 4.10 16.66 -24.64
CA ASP A 410 3.19 15.51 -24.78
C ASP A 410 3.18 14.66 -23.50
N ASN A 411 4.35 14.46 -22.87
CA ASN A 411 4.48 13.71 -21.63
C ASN A 411 3.78 14.43 -20.48
N LEU A 412 3.95 15.76 -20.37
CA LEU A 412 3.27 16.56 -19.36
C LEU A 412 1.75 16.54 -19.56
N ALA A 413 1.28 16.77 -20.79
CA ALA A 413 -0.15 16.72 -21.12
C ALA A 413 -0.76 15.32 -20.82
N PHE A 414 -0.03 14.26 -21.10
CA PHE A 414 -0.48 12.89 -20.82
C PHE A 414 -0.69 12.66 -19.31
N ILE A 415 0.25 13.15 -18.46
CA ILE A 415 0.12 13.08 -16.99
C ILE A 415 -1.10 13.89 -16.54
N GLU A 416 -1.22 15.14 -16.98
CA GLU A 416 -2.29 16.04 -16.57
C GLU A 416 -3.68 15.51 -16.96
N GLN A 417 -3.81 14.94 -18.17
CA GLN A 417 -5.04 14.28 -18.61
C GLN A 417 -5.39 13.06 -17.75
N ALA A 418 -4.41 12.21 -17.44
CA ALA A 418 -4.61 11.02 -16.63
C ALA A 418 -5.00 11.35 -15.19
N LEU A 419 -4.41 12.39 -14.58
CA LEU A 419 -4.72 12.85 -13.24
C LEU A 419 -6.10 13.52 -13.15
N ASN A 420 -6.58 14.12 -14.25
CA ASN A 420 -7.87 14.83 -14.30
C ASN A 420 -9.08 13.90 -14.45
N VAL A 421 -9.21 12.92 -13.55
CA VAL A 421 -10.29 11.93 -13.55
C VAL A 421 -11.70 12.59 -13.51
N LYS A 422 -11.81 13.78 -12.90
CA LYS A 422 -13.09 14.52 -12.74
C LYS A 422 -13.37 15.50 -13.87
N SER A 423 -12.57 15.50 -14.92
CA SER A 423 -12.71 16.39 -16.09
C SER A 423 -12.88 17.88 -15.72
N LYS A 424 -12.12 18.35 -14.74
CA LYS A 424 -12.14 19.74 -14.28
C LYS A 424 -11.59 20.67 -15.37
N ARG A 425 -12.16 21.87 -15.49
CA ARG A 425 -11.59 22.94 -16.35
C ARG A 425 -10.30 23.49 -15.71
N ASN A 426 -9.33 23.84 -16.56
CA ASN A 426 -8.05 24.43 -16.14
C ASN A 426 -7.36 23.60 -15.06
N TYR A 427 -7.33 22.28 -15.25
CA TYR A 427 -6.67 21.35 -14.35
C TYR A 427 -5.33 20.94 -14.96
N GLY A 428 -4.27 21.17 -14.23
CA GLY A 428 -2.92 20.77 -14.58
C GLY A 428 -2.18 20.21 -13.37
N LEU A 429 -0.89 20.05 -13.52
CA LEU A 429 -0.03 19.48 -12.50
C LEU A 429 -0.05 20.29 -11.19
N ARG A 430 -0.10 21.63 -11.28
CA ARG A 430 -0.16 22.50 -10.09
C ARG A 430 -1.42 22.30 -9.28
N GLU A 431 -2.57 22.19 -9.95
CA GLU A 431 -3.85 21.93 -9.31
C GLU A 431 -3.86 20.56 -8.62
N TYR A 432 -3.22 19.55 -9.22
CA TYR A 432 -3.03 18.26 -8.56
C TYR A 432 -2.19 18.38 -7.28
N PHE A 433 -1.04 19.05 -7.33
CA PHE A 433 -0.20 19.24 -6.15
C PHE A 433 -0.92 20.01 -5.04
N LEU A 434 -1.60 21.10 -5.35
CA LEU A 434 -2.32 21.92 -4.38
C LEU A 434 -3.55 21.21 -3.77
N GLY A 435 -4.25 20.38 -4.56
CA GLY A 435 -5.57 19.87 -4.21
C GLY A 435 -5.61 18.41 -3.80
N GLU A 436 -4.80 17.54 -4.41
CA GLU A 436 -4.98 16.09 -4.33
C GLU A 436 -3.74 15.31 -3.84
N PHE A 437 -2.55 15.74 -4.21
CA PHE A 437 -1.30 15.03 -3.94
C PHE A 437 -1.13 14.63 -2.48
N TYR A 438 -1.36 15.56 -1.54
CA TYR A 438 -1.15 15.25 -0.12
C TYR A 438 -2.18 14.24 0.42
N ALA A 439 -3.41 14.30 -0.05
CA ALA A 439 -4.43 13.31 0.31
C ALA A 439 -4.09 11.92 -0.24
N ASP A 440 -3.59 11.84 -1.47
CA ASP A 440 -3.11 10.59 -2.08
C ASP A 440 -1.92 10.03 -1.30
N HIS A 441 -0.97 10.88 -0.90
CA HIS A 441 0.17 10.51 -0.08
C HIS A 441 -0.25 9.96 1.29
N VAL A 442 -1.15 10.65 2.00
CA VAL A 442 -1.69 10.20 3.30
C VAL A 442 -2.41 8.84 3.17
N LYS A 443 -3.18 8.65 2.09
CA LYS A 443 -3.86 7.38 1.81
C LYS A 443 -2.86 6.26 1.53
N ARG A 444 -1.85 6.50 0.69
CA ARG A 444 -0.79 5.54 0.32
C ARG A 444 -0.05 5.02 1.54
N TYR A 445 0.27 5.89 2.47
CA TYR A 445 0.95 5.55 3.72
C TYR A 445 0.00 5.31 4.91
N LYS A 446 -1.24 4.87 4.63
CA LYS A 446 -2.22 4.41 5.65
C LYS A 446 -2.41 5.41 6.79
N LYS A 447 -2.55 6.70 6.46
CA LYS A 447 -2.64 7.85 7.39
C LYS A 447 -1.37 8.09 8.23
N ARG A 448 -0.24 7.53 7.84
CA ARG A 448 1.07 7.75 8.48
C ARG A 448 2.07 8.28 7.44
N PRO A 449 1.85 9.52 6.90
CA PRO A 449 2.65 10.05 5.82
C PRO A 449 4.10 10.24 6.23
N ILE A 450 5.01 10.00 5.29
CA ILE A 450 6.45 10.24 5.44
C ILE A 450 6.86 11.65 4.99
N TYR A 451 6.08 12.28 4.12
CA TYR A 451 6.20 13.69 3.80
C TYR A 451 5.17 14.47 4.61
N TRP A 452 5.61 15.51 5.30
CA TRP A 452 4.75 16.32 6.16
C TRP A 452 4.52 17.69 5.54
N LEU A 453 3.27 18.13 5.50
CA LEU A 453 2.87 19.38 4.89
C LEU A 453 2.65 20.46 5.94
N PHE A 454 3.60 21.39 6.06
CA PHE A 454 3.37 22.66 6.73
C PHE A 454 2.34 23.43 5.91
N SER A 455 1.28 23.90 6.56
CA SER A 455 0.15 24.53 5.86
C SER A 455 -0.49 25.60 6.73
N SER A 456 -0.57 26.83 6.23
CA SER A 456 -1.33 27.90 6.90
C SER A 456 -2.82 27.54 6.98
N PRO A 457 -3.62 28.15 7.88
CA PRO A 457 -5.00 27.74 8.14
C PRO A 457 -5.91 27.67 6.90
N LYS A 458 -5.70 28.57 5.93
CA LYS A 458 -6.44 28.58 4.65
C LYS A 458 -5.66 27.94 3.49
N GLY A 459 -4.44 27.44 3.75
CA GLY A 459 -3.58 26.84 2.74
C GLY A 459 -2.95 27.86 1.79
N SER A 460 -2.86 29.13 2.18
CA SER A 460 -2.20 30.18 1.39
C SER A 460 -0.68 29.99 1.33
N PHE A 461 -0.10 29.36 2.33
CA PHE A 461 1.28 28.88 2.34
C PHE A 461 1.31 27.38 2.61
N ASN A 462 2.05 26.66 1.79
CA ASN A 462 2.32 25.24 1.99
C ASN A 462 3.79 24.96 1.68
N ALA A 463 4.42 24.12 2.51
CA ALA A 463 5.76 23.60 2.30
C ALA A 463 5.81 22.12 2.73
N LEU A 464 6.39 21.29 1.89
CA LEU A 464 6.53 19.86 2.13
C LEU A 464 7.92 19.58 2.68
N ILE A 465 8.01 18.68 3.68
CA ILE A 465 9.27 18.16 4.21
C ILE A 465 9.28 16.64 4.20
N TYR A 466 10.46 16.03 4.22
CA TYR A 466 10.64 14.58 4.42
C TYR A 466 11.08 14.31 5.86
N MET A 467 10.28 13.55 6.62
CA MET A 467 10.47 13.35 8.05
C MET A 467 11.81 12.69 8.42
N HIS A 468 12.37 11.81 7.57
CA HIS A 468 13.67 11.19 7.82
C HIS A 468 14.83 12.19 7.76
N ARG A 469 14.66 13.27 6.99
CA ARG A 469 15.62 14.38 6.94
C ARG A 469 15.32 15.50 7.94
N TYR A 470 14.26 15.35 8.74
CA TYR A 470 13.91 16.38 9.73
C TYR A 470 15.02 16.56 10.76
N ARG A 471 15.33 17.83 11.04
CA ARG A 471 16.25 18.30 12.07
C ARG A 471 15.58 19.40 12.86
N PRO A 472 16.05 19.70 14.10
CA PRO A 472 15.44 20.75 14.94
C PRO A 472 15.38 22.12 14.29
N ASP A 473 16.31 22.43 13.37
CA ASP A 473 16.35 23.68 12.60
C ASP A 473 15.41 23.70 11.37
N THR A 474 14.80 22.57 10.99
CA THR A 474 13.91 22.47 9.80
C THR A 474 12.74 23.46 9.87
N VAL A 475 12.13 23.66 11.07
CA VAL A 475 11.03 24.63 11.20
C VAL A 475 11.52 26.06 10.97
N SER A 476 12.76 26.38 11.32
CA SER A 476 13.38 27.67 11.04
C SER A 476 13.58 27.89 9.53
N VAL A 477 13.89 26.83 8.78
CA VAL A 477 13.95 26.90 7.31
C VAL A 477 12.55 27.13 6.72
N VAL A 478 11.52 26.42 7.17
CA VAL A 478 10.12 26.67 6.76
C VAL A 478 9.70 28.11 7.08
N LEU A 479 10.07 28.63 8.24
CA LEU A 479 9.78 30.03 8.63
C LEU A 479 10.47 31.03 7.69
N LYS A 480 11.71 30.76 7.27
CA LYS A 480 12.41 31.57 6.27
C LYS A 480 11.64 31.62 4.95
N TYR A 481 11.21 30.46 4.41
CA TYR A 481 10.39 30.39 3.20
C TYR A 481 9.08 31.20 3.35
N LEU A 482 8.42 31.10 4.51
CA LEU A 482 7.20 31.88 4.77
C LEU A 482 7.49 33.39 4.73
N ARG A 483 8.57 33.86 5.33
CA ARG A 483 8.96 35.29 5.34
C ARG A 483 9.30 35.78 3.94
N ASP A 484 10.13 35.05 3.20
CA ASP A 484 10.48 35.36 1.83
C ASP A 484 9.24 35.40 0.91
N TYR A 485 8.28 34.50 1.14
CA TYR A 485 7.01 34.48 0.41
C TYR A 485 6.15 35.71 0.74
N ARG A 486 6.05 36.10 2.00
CA ARG A 486 5.32 37.32 2.42
C ARG A 486 5.91 38.58 1.78
N GLU A 487 7.23 38.71 1.70
CA GLU A 487 7.89 39.84 1.04
C GLU A 487 7.55 39.89 -0.46
N LYS A 488 7.58 38.73 -1.15
CA LYS A 488 7.19 38.63 -2.55
C LYS A 488 5.72 38.98 -2.78
N LEU A 489 4.82 38.51 -1.89
CA LEU A 489 3.40 38.87 -1.94
C LEU A 489 3.15 40.35 -1.68
N ALA A 490 3.89 40.97 -0.76
CA ALA A 490 3.81 42.40 -0.48
C ALA A 490 4.23 43.23 -1.70
N THR A 491 5.35 42.85 -2.34
CA THR A 491 5.81 43.47 -3.59
C THR A 491 4.77 43.33 -4.73
N GLU A 492 4.17 42.15 -4.88
CA GLU A 492 3.13 41.93 -5.88
C GLU A 492 1.87 42.75 -5.56
N LYS A 493 1.48 42.88 -4.30
CA LYS A 493 0.35 43.73 -3.88
C LYS A 493 0.59 45.19 -4.25
N GLU A 494 1.80 45.73 -4.04
CA GLU A 494 2.18 47.07 -4.43
C GLU A 494 2.14 47.26 -5.93
N ARG A 495 2.62 46.27 -6.71
CA ARG A 495 2.54 46.27 -8.17
C ARG A 495 1.09 46.32 -8.64
N GLN A 496 0.19 45.52 -8.08
CA GLN A 496 -1.24 45.52 -8.42
C GLN A 496 -1.92 46.82 -8.00
N ALA A 497 -1.55 47.41 -6.87
CA ALA A 497 -2.05 48.71 -6.44
C ALA A 497 -1.67 49.79 -7.46
N ALA A 498 -0.43 49.80 -7.95
CA ALA A 498 -0.01 50.71 -9.00
C ALA A 498 -0.81 50.57 -10.31
N VAL A 499 -1.11 49.31 -10.74
CA VAL A 499 -1.96 49.02 -11.92
C VAL A 499 -3.38 49.56 -11.71
N SER A 500 -3.93 49.47 -10.50
CA SER A 500 -5.30 49.88 -10.20
C SER A 500 -5.54 51.38 -10.35
N ILE A 501 -4.50 52.18 -10.16
CA ILE A 501 -4.56 53.66 -10.27
C ILE A 501 -3.96 54.21 -11.58
N ASN A 502 -3.31 53.35 -12.40
CA ASN A 502 -2.63 53.79 -13.61
C ASN A 502 -3.64 54.30 -14.66
N PRO A 503 -3.49 55.55 -15.12
CA PRO A 503 -4.39 56.11 -16.14
C PRO A 503 -4.38 55.35 -17.48
N ALA A 504 -3.26 54.68 -17.83
CA ALA A 504 -3.10 53.91 -19.06
C ALA A 504 -3.77 52.53 -19.01
N SER A 505 -4.14 52.01 -17.80
CA SER A 505 -4.83 50.74 -17.65
C SER A 505 -6.32 50.87 -17.98
N SER A 506 -6.86 49.83 -18.63
CA SER A 506 -8.31 49.73 -18.86
C SER A 506 -9.10 49.58 -17.56
N GLN A 507 -10.40 49.91 -17.58
CA GLN A 507 -11.27 49.76 -16.41
C GLN A 507 -11.35 48.31 -15.93
N GLY A 508 -11.30 47.34 -16.86
CA GLY A 508 -11.27 45.90 -16.53
C GLY A 508 -10.00 45.51 -15.77
N GLU A 509 -8.83 45.95 -16.22
CA GLU A 509 -7.54 45.74 -15.57
C GLU A 509 -7.50 46.38 -14.19
N LYS A 510 -7.97 47.59 -14.03
CA LYS A 510 -8.06 48.29 -12.73
C LYS A 510 -8.94 47.52 -11.75
N THR A 511 -10.11 47.05 -12.20
CA THR A 511 -11.02 46.28 -11.34
C THR A 511 -10.42 44.93 -10.92
N LYS A 512 -9.72 44.24 -11.85
CA LYS A 512 -9.01 43.01 -11.57
C LYS A 512 -7.87 43.24 -10.55
N ALA A 513 -7.07 44.27 -10.79
CA ALA A 513 -5.96 44.64 -9.89
C ALA A 513 -6.44 45.01 -8.48
N MET A 514 -7.53 45.76 -8.31
CA MET A 514 -8.12 46.05 -7.00
C MET A 514 -8.54 44.77 -6.25
N ARG A 515 -9.24 43.83 -6.95
CA ARG A 515 -9.62 42.55 -6.34
C ARG A 515 -8.41 41.74 -5.89
N GLU A 516 -7.34 41.79 -6.68
CA GLU A 516 -6.09 41.10 -6.34
C GLU A 516 -5.40 41.75 -5.13
N VAL A 517 -5.39 43.09 -5.04
CA VAL A 517 -4.89 43.79 -3.82
C VAL A 517 -5.65 43.35 -2.57
N ASP A 518 -6.99 43.29 -2.65
CA ASP A 518 -7.81 42.86 -1.51
C ASP A 518 -7.56 41.39 -1.14
N ARG A 519 -7.37 40.53 -2.15
CA ARG A 519 -7.02 39.12 -1.95
C ARG A 519 -5.67 38.98 -1.24
N LEU A 520 -4.64 39.64 -1.77
CA LEU A 520 -3.28 39.62 -1.22
C LEU A 520 -3.21 40.20 0.20
N ALA A 521 -3.98 41.25 0.50
CA ALA A 521 -4.06 41.80 1.84
C ALA A 521 -4.56 40.76 2.86
N LYS A 522 -5.62 40.02 2.52
CA LYS A 522 -6.16 38.94 3.37
C LYS A 522 -5.18 37.78 3.55
N VAL A 523 -4.46 37.41 2.49
CA VAL A 523 -3.42 36.37 2.54
C VAL A 523 -2.27 36.82 3.45
N LEU A 524 -1.77 38.05 3.28
CA LEU A 524 -0.69 38.57 4.12
C LEU A 524 -1.05 38.58 5.60
N THR A 525 -2.29 38.95 5.95
CA THR A 525 -2.76 38.89 7.35
C THR A 525 -2.79 37.47 7.88
N GLU A 526 -3.31 36.50 7.09
CA GLU A 526 -3.30 35.09 7.47
C GLU A 526 -1.88 34.59 7.74
N LEU A 527 -0.94 34.92 6.85
CA LEU A 527 0.45 34.45 6.96
C LEU A 527 1.20 35.11 8.12
N GLU A 528 0.87 36.35 8.46
CA GLU A 528 1.41 37.06 9.64
C GLU A 528 0.94 36.39 10.93
N ASP A 529 -0.35 36.08 11.03
CA ASP A 529 -0.90 35.35 12.18
C ASP A 529 -0.27 33.97 12.31
N TYR A 530 -0.15 33.23 11.18
CA TYR A 530 0.46 31.90 11.15
C TYR A 530 1.95 31.93 11.55
N GLU A 531 2.70 32.93 11.11
CA GLU A 531 4.08 33.15 11.57
C GLU A 531 4.14 33.36 13.06
N ARG A 532 3.38 34.37 13.55
CA ARG A 532 3.45 34.84 14.96
C ARG A 532 2.99 33.77 15.95
N ASP A 533 1.84 33.10 15.64
CA ASP A 533 1.14 32.27 16.61
C ASP A 533 1.54 30.80 16.52
N VAL A 534 2.12 30.38 15.40
CA VAL A 534 2.38 28.96 15.13
C VAL A 534 3.83 28.66 14.78
N LEU A 535 4.37 29.21 13.68
CA LEU A 535 5.70 28.79 13.20
C LEU A 535 6.84 29.34 14.03
N TYR A 536 6.76 30.62 14.43
CA TYR A 536 7.83 31.25 15.20
C TYR A 536 8.04 30.60 16.58
N PRO A 537 6.99 30.29 17.36
CA PRO A 537 7.14 29.53 18.60
C PRO A 537 7.81 28.15 18.38
N LEU A 538 7.36 27.38 17.39
CA LEU A 538 7.90 26.04 17.09
C LEU A 538 9.37 26.11 16.61
N ALA A 539 9.72 27.12 15.79
CA ALA A 539 11.09 27.34 15.36
C ALA A 539 12.01 27.70 16.51
N THR A 540 11.50 28.47 17.51
CA THR A 540 12.25 28.82 18.71
C THR A 540 12.41 27.63 19.66
N GLU A 541 11.38 26.80 19.79
CA GLU A 541 11.39 25.57 20.60
C GLU A 541 12.35 24.51 20.02
N GLN A 542 12.62 24.52 18.72
CA GLN A 542 13.41 23.50 18.04
C GLN A 542 12.88 22.08 18.30
N VAL A 543 11.61 21.87 17.97
CA VAL A 543 10.88 20.63 18.25
C VAL A 543 11.70 19.40 17.88
N GLN A 544 11.86 18.48 18.85
CA GLN A 544 12.57 17.22 18.67
C GLN A 544 11.60 16.11 18.27
N ILE A 545 12.01 15.29 17.31
CA ILE A 545 11.32 14.05 16.96
C ILE A 545 12.23 12.85 17.17
N ASP A 546 11.62 11.69 17.41
CA ASP A 546 12.27 10.39 17.33
C ASP A 546 11.40 9.50 16.42
N LEU A 547 11.96 9.01 15.33
CA LEU A 547 11.20 8.17 14.38
C LEU A 547 10.68 6.89 15.05
N ASP A 548 11.34 6.41 16.10
CA ASP A 548 10.87 5.25 16.86
C ASP A 548 9.51 5.48 17.55
N ASP A 549 9.16 6.74 17.86
CA ASP A 549 7.83 7.10 18.37
C ASP A 549 6.73 6.95 17.30
N GLY A 550 7.09 6.90 16.02
CA GLY A 550 6.18 6.81 14.89
C GLY A 550 5.52 8.14 14.52
N VAL A 551 4.85 8.14 13.36
CA VAL A 551 4.20 9.33 12.80
C VAL A 551 3.07 9.83 13.70
N LYS A 552 2.27 8.94 14.30
CA LYS A 552 1.15 9.35 15.16
C LYS A 552 1.58 10.24 16.32
N VAL A 553 2.73 9.99 16.92
CA VAL A 553 3.26 10.78 18.03
C VAL A 553 3.96 12.04 17.51
N ASN A 554 4.89 11.88 16.56
CA ASN A 554 5.74 12.97 16.10
C ASN A 554 4.97 14.05 15.34
N TYR A 555 4.02 13.68 14.48
CA TYR A 555 3.22 14.62 13.70
C TYR A 555 2.41 15.57 14.59
N LEU A 556 1.87 15.05 15.68
CA LEU A 556 1.04 15.82 16.62
C LEU A 556 1.83 16.84 17.44
N LYS A 557 3.16 16.70 17.57
CA LYS A 557 4.04 17.69 18.23
C LYS A 557 4.00 19.06 17.54
N PHE A 558 3.63 19.12 16.25
CA PHE A 558 3.59 20.34 15.45
C PHE A 558 2.23 21.05 15.47
N GLY A 559 1.21 20.45 16.06
CA GLY A 559 -0.11 21.08 16.25
C GLY A 559 -0.70 21.67 14.97
N ALA A 560 -0.99 22.97 15.00
CA ALA A 560 -1.60 23.70 13.88
C ALA A 560 -0.63 24.04 12.73
N ALA A 561 0.67 23.72 12.86
CA ALA A 561 1.64 23.98 11.80
C ALA A 561 1.49 23.02 10.61
N LEU A 562 1.07 21.79 10.89
CA LEU A 562 0.92 20.77 9.85
C LEU A 562 -0.54 20.62 9.40
N LYS A 563 -0.70 20.22 8.15
CA LYS A 563 -2.02 19.89 7.57
C LYS A 563 -2.70 18.81 8.39
N LYS A 564 -3.91 19.08 8.90
CA LYS A 564 -4.66 18.13 9.71
C LYS A 564 -4.99 16.84 8.91
N ILE A 565 -4.72 15.67 9.53
CA ILE A 565 -5.03 14.36 8.98
C ILE A 565 -6.18 13.74 9.78
N ALA A 566 -7.30 13.50 9.10
CA ALA A 566 -8.48 12.93 9.75
C ALA A 566 -8.21 11.52 10.28
N GLY A 567 -8.44 11.32 11.58
CA GLY A 567 -8.28 10.03 12.26
C GLY A 567 -6.83 9.65 12.59
N LEU A 568 -5.86 10.57 12.49
CA LEU A 568 -4.49 10.32 12.96
C LEU A 568 -4.45 10.19 14.50
N GLU A 569 -5.27 10.93 15.21
CA GLU A 569 -5.39 10.92 16.69
C GLU A 569 -6.15 9.68 17.21
N ALA A 570 -6.81 8.92 16.34
CA ALA A 570 -7.56 7.73 16.76
C ALA A 570 -6.61 6.69 17.35
N LYS A 571 -7.05 6.03 18.43
CA LYS A 571 -6.33 4.87 18.98
C LYS A 571 -6.25 3.79 17.90
N ASP A 572 -5.12 3.08 17.82
CA ASP A 572 -5.08 1.87 17.04
C ASP A 572 -6.05 0.87 17.68
N GLU A 573 -6.90 0.24 16.88
CA GLU A 573 -7.70 -0.90 17.34
C GLU A 573 -6.71 -2.05 17.62
N ASP A 574 -6.71 -2.50 18.89
CA ASP A 574 -5.88 -3.61 19.36
C ASP A 574 -6.36 -4.96 18.79
#